data_24bdc012b50abb535d7f587515354a78
#
_entry.id   24bdc012b50abb535d7f587515354a78
#
_cell.length_a   1.000
_cell.length_b   1.000
_cell.length_c   1.000
_cell.angle_alpha   90.00
_cell.angle_beta   90.00
_cell.angle_gamma   90.00
#
_symmetry.space_group_name_H-M   'P 1'
#
loop_
_entity.id
_entity.type
_entity.pdbx_description
1 polymer ?
#
loop_
_entity_poly.entity_id
_entity_poly.type
_entity_poly.pdbx_seq_one_letter_code
_entity_poly.pdbx_strand_id
1 'polypeptide(L)'
;DDMKLTSIQSITDFMNCAGKTMPDNIRLWARRNLAVARSHEVSQEERRHAQRALSIMMNIQWKNNYFESIDPKEARRILDETLYGMEKVKQRIIETIIQINRTHTLPAYGLLLVGPAGTGKSQIAYAVAKILKLPWTTLDMSSINDPEQLTGSSRVYANAKPGIILEAFSMAGESNLVFIINELDKAAAGKGNGNPADVLLTLLDNQISAPLMSRFAVIEIPDYTPEEKKVIFSKFALPKVLKRMGLEQDECIIEGEALDAVIERYADTSGIRDLEQAAEHLAANALYRIEVDHVKQVVFTSEMVKELLE
;
A
#
# COMPACT_ATOMS: atom_id res chain seq x y z
N ASP A 1 -3.82 -23.81 -10.58
CA ASP A 1 -4.56 -24.14 -9.34
C ASP A 1 -4.22 -25.52 -8.74
N ASP A 2 -3.54 -26.40 -9.46
CA ASP A 2 -3.23 -27.77 -9.00
C ASP A 2 -2.07 -27.90 -7.99
N MET A 3 -1.46 -26.81 -7.58
CA MET A 3 -0.28 -26.85 -6.69
C MET A 3 -0.57 -26.43 -5.23
N LYS A 4 -1.80 -26.09 -4.86
CA LYS A 4 -2.12 -25.71 -3.48
C LYS A 4 -2.29 -26.93 -2.56
N LEU A 5 -1.59 -26.89 -1.42
CA LEU A 5 -1.68 -27.92 -0.37
C LEU A 5 -3.02 -27.79 0.38
N THR A 6 -4.04 -28.52 -0.02
CA THR A 6 -5.39 -28.45 0.57
C THR A 6 -5.77 -29.72 1.36
N SER A 7 -5.24 -30.88 0.99
CA SER A 7 -5.53 -32.13 1.66
C SER A 7 -4.56 -32.40 2.82
N ILE A 8 -5.04 -33.14 3.85
CA ILE A 8 -4.20 -33.55 4.98
C ILE A 8 -3.03 -34.42 4.50
N GLN A 9 -3.24 -35.23 3.45
CA GLN A 9 -2.19 -36.09 2.90
C GLN A 9 -1.11 -35.23 2.23
N SER A 10 -1.46 -34.32 1.32
CA SER A 10 -0.51 -33.46 0.64
C SER A 10 0.29 -32.57 1.62
N ILE A 11 -0.38 -32.05 2.66
CA ILE A 11 0.27 -31.26 3.74
C ILE A 11 1.26 -32.14 4.50
N THR A 12 0.90 -33.39 4.79
CA THR A 12 1.80 -34.33 5.49
C THR A 12 3.03 -34.64 4.67
N ASP A 13 2.84 -34.96 3.41
CA ASP A 13 3.93 -35.29 2.49
C ASP A 13 4.88 -34.10 2.31
N PHE A 14 4.32 -32.89 2.19
CA PHE A 14 5.09 -31.65 2.16
C PHE A 14 5.90 -31.46 3.44
N MET A 15 5.28 -31.62 4.63
CA MET A 15 5.98 -31.48 5.90
C MET A 15 7.11 -32.51 6.10
N ASN A 16 6.94 -33.72 5.58
CA ASN A 16 7.97 -34.75 5.64
C ASN A 16 9.15 -34.43 4.69
N CYS A 17 8.88 -33.91 3.50
CA CYS A 17 9.89 -33.62 2.50
C CYS A 17 10.58 -32.25 2.73
N ALA A 18 9.78 -31.21 2.96
CA ALA A 18 10.23 -29.82 2.98
C ALA A 18 10.13 -29.14 4.36
N GLY A 19 9.71 -29.85 5.40
CA GLY A 19 9.48 -29.26 6.72
C GLY A 19 10.71 -28.61 7.36
N LYS A 20 11.92 -28.99 6.93
CA LYS A 20 13.17 -28.37 7.41
C LYS A 20 13.42 -26.96 6.84
N THR A 21 12.76 -26.59 5.77
CA THR A 21 12.88 -25.24 5.18
C THR A 21 12.03 -24.18 5.88
N MET A 22 11.10 -24.63 6.73
CA MET A 22 10.24 -23.74 7.51
C MET A 22 10.92 -23.32 8.83
N PRO A 23 10.63 -22.11 9.34
CA PRO A 23 11.03 -21.72 10.69
C PRO A 23 10.54 -22.71 11.76
N ASP A 24 11.31 -22.92 12.81
CA ASP A 24 11.03 -23.93 13.84
C ASP A 24 9.68 -23.74 14.53
N ASN A 25 9.29 -22.50 14.81
CA ASN A 25 8.01 -22.16 15.41
C ASN A 25 6.83 -22.52 14.49
N ILE A 26 6.94 -22.25 13.18
CA ILE A 26 5.93 -22.59 12.19
C ILE A 26 5.82 -24.11 12.04
N ARG A 27 6.96 -24.80 11.99
CA ARG A 27 7.01 -26.26 11.92
C ARG A 27 6.35 -26.91 13.14
N LEU A 28 6.63 -26.41 14.34
CA LEU A 28 6.01 -26.90 15.57
C LEU A 28 4.50 -26.66 15.59
N TRP A 29 4.08 -25.46 15.17
CA TRP A 29 2.67 -25.10 15.06
C TRP A 29 1.95 -26.02 14.03
N ALA A 30 2.56 -26.26 12.88
CA ALA A 30 2.02 -27.13 11.84
C ALA A 30 1.84 -28.57 12.33
N ARG A 31 2.82 -29.11 13.05
CA ARG A 31 2.72 -30.48 13.64
C ARG A 31 1.55 -30.58 14.63
N ARG A 32 1.38 -29.57 15.50
CA ARG A 32 0.26 -29.54 16.46
C ARG A 32 -1.09 -29.50 15.75
N ASN A 33 -1.25 -28.64 14.76
CA ASN A 33 -2.51 -28.55 14.01
C ASN A 33 -2.76 -29.78 13.13
N LEU A 34 -1.70 -30.44 12.62
CA LEU A 34 -1.84 -31.70 11.88
C LEU A 34 -2.34 -32.83 12.79
N ALA A 35 -1.86 -32.88 14.04
CA ALA A 35 -2.36 -33.83 15.04
C ALA A 35 -3.85 -33.61 15.32
N VAL A 36 -4.28 -32.36 15.48
CA VAL A 36 -5.72 -32.01 15.66
C VAL A 36 -6.53 -32.40 14.42
N ALA A 37 -6.06 -32.06 13.22
CA ALA A 37 -6.76 -32.37 11.97
C ALA A 37 -6.94 -33.87 11.73
N ARG A 38 -6.08 -34.71 12.30
CA ARG A 38 -6.13 -36.19 12.23
C ARG A 38 -6.83 -36.85 13.40
N SER A 39 -7.03 -36.16 14.50
CA SER A 39 -7.63 -36.74 15.72
C SER A 39 -9.12 -37.07 15.49
N HIS A 40 -9.52 -38.23 15.94
CA HIS A 40 -10.90 -38.64 16.00
C HIS A 40 -11.61 -38.22 17.31
N GLU A 41 -10.83 -37.73 18.28
CA GLU A 41 -11.33 -37.31 19.60
C GLU A 41 -11.86 -35.88 19.61
N VAL A 42 -11.54 -35.07 18.58
CA VAL A 42 -11.99 -33.69 18.44
C VAL A 42 -13.18 -33.60 17.48
N SER A 43 -13.98 -32.55 17.61
CA SER A 43 -15.16 -32.33 16.77
C SER A 43 -14.77 -32.23 15.28
N GLN A 44 -15.71 -32.54 14.38
CA GLN A 44 -15.51 -32.41 12.93
C GLN A 44 -15.18 -30.95 12.55
N GLU A 45 -15.73 -30.02 13.27
CA GLU A 45 -15.52 -28.59 13.06
C GLU A 45 -14.09 -28.16 13.41
N GLU A 46 -13.57 -28.58 14.55
CA GLU A 46 -12.16 -28.32 14.93
C GLU A 46 -11.18 -28.93 13.93
N ARG A 47 -11.45 -30.13 13.42
CA ARG A 47 -10.64 -30.74 12.37
C ARG A 47 -10.62 -29.92 11.09
N ARG A 48 -11.78 -29.41 10.65
CA ARG A 48 -11.89 -28.53 9.47
C ARG A 48 -11.14 -27.21 9.67
N HIS A 49 -11.26 -26.61 10.85
CA HIS A 49 -10.51 -25.39 11.19
C HIS A 49 -9.00 -25.62 11.16
N ALA A 50 -8.52 -26.69 11.77
CA ALA A 50 -7.11 -27.05 11.77
C ALA A 50 -6.59 -27.32 10.33
N GLN A 51 -7.37 -28.03 9.51
CA GLN A 51 -7.02 -28.30 8.12
C GLN A 51 -6.97 -27.00 7.28
N ARG A 52 -7.93 -26.10 7.43
CA ARG A 52 -7.95 -24.81 6.74
C ARG A 52 -6.78 -23.95 7.13
N ALA A 53 -6.48 -23.85 8.44
CA ALA A 53 -5.33 -23.11 8.94
C ALA A 53 -4.00 -23.68 8.40
N LEU A 54 -3.85 -25.00 8.39
CA LEU A 54 -2.70 -25.68 7.79
C LEU A 54 -2.57 -25.37 6.30
N SER A 55 -3.69 -25.47 5.54
CA SER A 55 -3.67 -25.16 4.11
C SER A 55 -3.17 -23.73 3.86
N ILE A 56 -3.65 -22.75 4.61
CA ILE A 56 -3.20 -21.35 4.46
C ILE A 56 -1.69 -21.24 4.75
N MET A 57 -1.24 -21.73 5.89
CA MET A 57 0.14 -21.56 6.36
C MET A 57 1.16 -22.34 5.53
N MET A 58 0.79 -23.51 5.01
CA MET A 58 1.68 -24.35 4.21
C MET A 58 1.81 -23.88 2.76
N ASN A 59 0.89 -23.07 2.28
CA ASN A 59 0.98 -22.45 0.96
C ASN A 59 1.75 -21.12 0.97
N ILE A 60 2.19 -20.64 2.14
CA ILE A 60 3.11 -19.50 2.27
C ILE A 60 4.54 -20.00 2.14
N GLN A 61 5.29 -19.43 1.20
CA GLN A 61 6.72 -19.68 1.09
C GLN A 61 7.47 -18.92 2.19
N TRP A 62 7.97 -19.65 3.19
CA TRP A 62 8.74 -19.09 4.29
C TRP A 62 10.19 -18.85 3.84
N LYS A 63 10.62 -17.59 3.87
CA LYS A 63 11.97 -17.17 3.49
C LYS A 63 12.77 -16.77 4.73
N ASN A 64 14.03 -17.21 4.81
CA ASN A 64 14.94 -16.82 5.91
C ASN A 64 15.59 -15.45 5.65
N ASN A 65 15.69 -15.02 4.40
CA ASN A 65 16.21 -13.72 4.01
C ASN A 65 15.04 -12.77 3.73
N TYR A 66 15.04 -11.60 4.37
CA TYR A 66 13.95 -10.65 4.25
C TYR A 66 13.93 -9.94 2.90
N PHE A 67 15.11 -9.58 2.36
CA PHE A 67 15.26 -8.92 1.06
C PHE A 67 16.70 -9.07 0.55
N GLU A 68 16.87 -8.88 -0.75
CA GLU A 68 18.18 -8.78 -1.38
C GLU A 68 18.80 -7.40 -1.13
N SER A 69 20.13 -7.30 -1.26
CA SER A 69 20.80 -6.01 -1.16
C SER A 69 20.26 -5.04 -2.22
N ILE A 70 19.89 -3.85 -1.78
CA ILE A 70 19.27 -2.82 -2.61
C ILE A 70 20.36 -1.85 -3.07
N ASP A 71 20.48 -1.64 -4.39
CA ASP A 71 21.38 -0.60 -4.93
C ASP A 71 20.77 0.79 -4.65
N PRO A 72 21.46 1.66 -3.88
CA PRO A 72 20.97 3.00 -3.60
C PRO A 72 20.78 3.89 -4.85
N LYS A 73 21.54 3.65 -5.92
CA LYS A 73 21.39 4.39 -7.19
C LYS A 73 20.12 3.98 -7.90
N GLU A 74 19.81 2.69 -7.94
CA GLU A 74 18.56 2.18 -8.49
C GLU A 74 17.36 2.64 -7.67
N ALA A 75 17.46 2.62 -6.35
CA ALA A 75 16.45 3.15 -5.45
C ALA A 75 16.18 4.64 -5.72
N ARG A 76 17.26 5.44 -5.92
CA ARG A 76 17.12 6.85 -6.29
C ARG A 76 16.42 7.02 -7.63
N ARG A 77 16.77 6.25 -8.64
CA ARG A 77 16.13 6.29 -9.96
C ARG A 77 14.61 6.01 -9.86
N ILE A 78 14.22 5.00 -9.11
CA ILE A 78 12.80 4.68 -8.90
C ILE A 78 12.05 5.83 -8.22
N LEU A 79 12.67 6.47 -7.22
CA LEU A 79 12.06 7.61 -6.55
C LEU A 79 11.93 8.82 -7.48
N ASP A 80 12.94 9.09 -8.32
CA ASP A 80 12.92 10.21 -9.26
C ASP A 80 11.88 10.03 -10.38
N GLU A 81 11.65 8.79 -10.82
CA GLU A 81 10.58 8.45 -11.76
C GLU A 81 9.17 8.58 -11.16
N THR A 82 9.04 8.35 -9.85
CA THR A 82 7.74 8.29 -9.16
C THR A 82 7.33 9.64 -8.57
N LEU A 83 8.30 10.44 -8.14
CA LEU A 83 8.09 11.66 -7.36
C LEU A 83 8.80 12.84 -7.98
N TYR A 84 8.08 13.93 -8.19
CA TYR A 84 8.68 15.20 -8.54
C TYR A 84 9.17 15.95 -7.28
N GLY A 85 10.35 16.55 -7.35
CA GLY A 85 10.92 17.29 -6.20
C GLY A 85 11.16 16.41 -4.97
N MET A 86 10.84 16.94 -3.79
CA MET A 86 10.95 16.23 -2.51
C MET A 86 12.33 15.65 -2.19
N GLU A 87 13.38 16.38 -2.53
CA GLU A 87 14.77 15.91 -2.42
C GLU A 87 15.14 15.43 -1.00
N LYS A 88 14.68 16.15 0.04
CA LYS A 88 14.93 15.77 1.44
C LYS A 88 14.25 14.44 1.79
N VAL A 89 13.03 14.22 1.29
CA VAL A 89 12.28 12.98 1.49
C VAL A 89 12.98 11.81 0.82
N LYS A 90 13.35 11.98 -0.45
CA LYS A 90 14.11 10.96 -1.22
C LYS A 90 15.43 10.63 -0.53
N GLN A 91 16.16 11.65 -0.10
CA GLN A 91 17.41 11.47 0.61
C GLN A 91 17.21 10.64 1.89
N ARG A 92 16.18 10.96 2.68
CA ARG A 92 15.90 10.23 3.92
C ARG A 92 15.53 8.76 3.67
N ILE A 93 14.77 8.48 2.62
CA ILE A 93 14.45 7.11 2.20
C ILE A 93 15.74 6.36 1.82
N ILE A 94 16.62 6.97 1.02
CA ILE A 94 17.89 6.36 0.63
C ILE A 94 18.79 6.09 1.83
N GLU A 95 18.89 7.00 2.77
CA GLU A 95 19.65 6.80 4.02
C GLU A 95 19.11 5.59 4.80
N THR A 96 17.80 5.47 4.90
CA THR A 96 17.17 4.31 5.54
C THR A 96 17.49 3.01 4.80
N ILE A 97 17.45 3.00 3.47
CA ILE A 97 17.82 1.85 2.65
C ILE A 97 19.28 1.45 2.85
N ILE A 98 20.19 2.42 2.88
CA ILE A 98 21.62 2.16 3.15
C ILE A 98 21.80 1.55 4.56
N GLN A 99 21.07 2.06 5.54
CA GLN A 99 21.09 1.50 6.90
C GLN A 99 20.61 0.05 6.90
N ILE A 100 19.48 -0.24 6.23
CA ILE A 100 18.93 -1.58 6.09
C ILE A 100 19.94 -2.53 5.45
N ASN A 101 20.57 -2.12 4.34
CA ASN A 101 21.59 -2.93 3.66
C ASN A 101 22.78 -3.26 4.57
N ARG A 102 23.18 -2.32 5.41
CA ARG A 102 24.37 -2.46 6.27
C ARG A 102 24.08 -3.29 7.52
N THR A 103 22.89 -3.13 8.08
CA THR A 103 22.53 -3.82 9.34
C THR A 103 21.78 -5.12 9.10
N HIS A 104 21.29 -5.35 7.88
CA HIS A 104 20.37 -6.45 7.54
C HIS A 104 19.12 -6.49 8.45
N THR A 105 18.73 -5.33 8.99
CA THR A 105 17.56 -5.18 9.84
C THR A 105 16.66 -4.09 9.29
N LEU A 106 15.36 -4.35 9.26
CA LEU A 106 14.37 -3.31 8.97
C LEU A 106 14.24 -2.39 10.20
N PRO A 107 13.84 -1.11 10.00
CA PRO A 107 13.38 -0.29 11.12
C PRO A 107 12.33 -1.06 11.90
N ALA A 108 12.43 -1.06 13.22
CA ALA A 108 11.66 -1.97 14.10
C ALA A 108 10.14 -1.98 13.79
N TYR A 109 9.59 -0.86 13.31
CA TYR A 109 8.15 -0.68 13.02
C TYR A 109 7.86 -0.14 11.62
N GLY A 110 8.89 0.09 10.80
CA GLY A 110 8.75 0.56 9.43
C GLY A 110 8.87 2.08 9.28
N LEU A 111 8.34 2.59 8.17
CA LEU A 111 8.35 4.00 7.82
C LEU A 111 6.99 4.62 8.10
N LEU A 112 6.96 5.73 8.83
CA LEU A 112 5.75 6.53 9.04
C LEU A 112 5.84 7.81 8.20
N LEU A 113 4.97 7.93 7.19
CA LEU A 113 4.88 9.10 6.32
C LEU A 113 3.82 10.05 6.87
N VAL A 114 4.25 11.24 7.29
CA VAL A 114 3.38 12.28 7.87
C VAL A 114 3.37 13.50 6.96
N GLY A 115 2.18 14.01 6.65
CA GLY A 115 2.04 15.21 5.80
C GLY A 115 0.61 15.41 5.32
N PRO A 116 0.32 16.53 4.63
CA PRO A 116 -1.01 16.87 4.13
C PRO A 116 -1.57 15.82 3.16
N ALA A 117 -2.89 15.80 2.98
CA ALA A 117 -3.54 14.93 2.00
C ALA A 117 -3.10 15.30 0.58
N GLY A 118 -3.02 14.31 -0.32
CA GLY A 118 -2.68 14.56 -1.73
C GLY A 118 -1.21 14.86 -2.02
N THR A 119 -0.30 14.79 -1.04
CA THR A 119 1.14 15.05 -1.23
C THR A 119 1.94 13.84 -1.75
N GLY A 120 1.29 12.77 -2.18
CA GLY A 120 1.94 11.61 -2.76
C GLY A 120 2.44 10.56 -1.77
N LYS A 121 2.02 10.56 -0.51
CA LYS A 121 2.42 9.57 0.52
C LYS A 121 2.25 8.13 0.04
N SER A 122 1.11 7.80 -0.55
CA SER A 122 0.86 6.46 -1.08
C SER A 122 1.80 6.12 -2.25
N GLN A 123 2.13 7.09 -3.12
CA GLN A 123 3.10 6.90 -4.19
C GLN A 123 4.50 6.60 -3.65
N ILE A 124 4.91 7.30 -2.57
CA ILE A 124 6.17 7.02 -1.86
C ILE A 124 6.16 5.59 -1.32
N ALA A 125 5.07 5.16 -0.68
CA ALA A 125 4.94 3.82 -0.13
C ALA A 125 5.06 2.73 -1.22
N TYR A 126 4.40 2.93 -2.37
CA TYR A 126 4.53 2.03 -3.53
C TYR A 126 5.95 2.03 -4.11
N ALA A 127 6.60 3.19 -4.19
CA ALA A 127 7.99 3.27 -4.65
C ALA A 127 8.92 2.50 -3.71
N VAL A 128 8.74 2.61 -2.40
CA VAL A 128 9.51 1.85 -1.41
C VAL A 128 9.28 0.34 -1.57
N ALA A 129 8.05 -0.11 -1.71
CA ALA A 129 7.74 -1.53 -1.95
C ALA A 129 8.41 -2.05 -3.24
N LYS A 130 8.39 -1.25 -4.32
CA LYS A 130 9.07 -1.56 -5.58
C LYS A 130 10.59 -1.66 -5.41
N ILE A 131 11.19 -0.73 -4.64
CA ILE A 131 12.62 -0.73 -4.32
C ILE A 131 13.01 -1.99 -3.56
N LEU A 132 12.19 -2.41 -2.59
CA LEU A 132 12.41 -3.63 -1.80
C LEU A 132 12.20 -4.92 -2.63
N LYS A 133 11.60 -4.82 -3.82
CA LYS A 133 11.25 -5.96 -4.69
C LYS A 133 10.42 -7.03 -3.96
N LEU A 134 9.57 -6.61 -3.05
CA LEU A 134 8.70 -7.47 -2.28
C LEU A 134 7.25 -7.32 -2.76
N PRO A 135 6.41 -8.37 -2.66
CA PRO A 135 4.99 -8.21 -2.81
C PRO A 135 4.45 -7.25 -1.74
N TRP A 136 3.38 -6.56 -2.05
CA TRP A 136 2.78 -5.59 -1.15
C TRP A 136 1.25 -5.69 -1.13
N THR A 137 0.67 -5.25 -0.04
CA THR A 137 -0.77 -5.08 0.13
C THR A 137 -1.08 -3.78 0.83
N THR A 138 -2.31 -3.30 0.67
CA THR A 138 -2.79 -2.09 1.35
C THR A 138 -3.81 -2.45 2.41
N LEU A 139 -3.69 -1.80 3.56
CA LEU A 139 -4.69 -1.80 4.62
C LEU A 139 -5.22 -0.38 4.76
N ASP A 140 -6.50 -0.20 4.53
CA ASP A 140 -7.17 1.09 4.73
C ASP A 140 -7.85 1.08 6.11
N MET A 141 -7.26 1.78 7.06
CA MET A 141 -7.73 1.79 8.46
C MET A 141 -9.06 2.51 8.63
N SER A 142 -9.46 3.37 7.69
CA SER A 142 -10.77 4.02 7.74
C SER A 142 -11.93 3.03 7.52
N SER A 143 -11.67 1.92 6.85
CA SER A 143 -12.66 0.86 6.57
C SER A 143 -12.72 -0.23 7.66
N ILE A 144 -11.75 -0.24 8.58
CA ILE A 144 -11.60 -1.27 9.61
C ILE A 144 -12.21 -0.77 10.91
N ASN A 145 -13.37 -1.30 11.26
CA ASN A 145 -14.12 -0.90 12.46
C ASN A 145 -13.98 -1.88 13.64
N ASP A 146 -13.51 -3.10 13.37
CA ASP A 146 -13.37 -4.16 14.36
C ASP A 146 -11.98 -4.79 14.28
N PRO A 147 -11.25 -4.91 15.41
CA PRO A 147 -9.98 -5.62 15.49
C PRO A 147 -9.99 -7.03 14.90
N GLU A 148 -11.12 -7.76 15.00
CA GLU A 148 -11.28 -9.10 14.44
C GLU A 148 -11.15 -9.12 12.90
N GLN A 149 -11.41 -8.01 12.22
CA GLN A 149 -11.16 -7.91 10.77
C GLN A 149 -9.67 -8.05 10.45
N LEU A 150 -8.79 -7.58 11.33
CA LEU A 150 -7.33 -7.69 11.15
C LEU A 150 -6.82 -9.10 11.51
N THR A 151 -7.22 -9.62 12.67
CA THR A 151 -6.66 -10.85 13.24
C THR A 151 -7.45 -12.11 12.91
N GLY A 152 -8.68 -11.94 12.48
CA GLY A 152 -9.63 -13.04 12.31
C GLY A 152 -10.52 -13.25 13.54
N SER A 153 -11.68 -13.87 13.33
CA SER A 153 -12.64 -14.16 14.39
C SER A 153 -12.18 -15.34 15.28
N SER A 154 -12.64 -15.34 16.51
CA SER A 154 -12.35 -16.43 17.47
C SER A 154 -12.75 -17.79 16.91
N ARG A 155 -11.91 -18.81 17.09
CA ARG A 155 -12.16 -20.20 16.68
C ARG A 155 -13.35 -20.86 17.39
N VAL A 156 -13.93 -20.20 18.38
CA VAL A 156 -15.14 -20.66 19.07
C VAL A 156 -16.38 -20.59 18.18
N TYR A 157 -16.33 -19.74 17.13
CA TYR A 157 -17.45 -19.60 16.20
C TYR A 157 -17.35 -20.56 15.01
N ALA A 158 -18.45 -21.23 14.67
CA ALA A 158 -18.53 -22.18 13.56
C ALA A 158 -18.07 -21.60 12.20
N ASN A 159 -18.26 -20.29 12.00
CA ASN A 159 -17.92 -19.56 10.79
C ASN A 159 -16.67 -18.68 10.94
N ALA A 160 -15.73 -19.06 11.82
CA ALA A 160 -14.50 -18.32 12.01
C ALA A 160 -13.75 -18.11 10.69
N LYS A 161 -13.41 -16.83 10.40
CA LYS A 161 -12.69 -16.43 9.19
C LYS A 161 -11.28 -15.95 9.57
N PRO A 162 -10.29 -16.19 8.70
CA PRO A 162 -8.99 -15.56 8.87
C PRO A 162 -9.13 -14.03 8.77
N GLY A 163 -8.25 -13.30 9.45
CA GLY A 163 -8.19 -11.86 9.32
C GLY A 163 -7.48 -11.43 8.02
N ILE A 164 -7.67 -10.19 7.65
CA ILE A 164 -7.11 -9.57 6.44
C ILE A 164 -5.58 -9.77 6.37
N ILE A 165 -4.88 -9.70 7.50
CA ILE A 165 -3.43 -9.89 7.56
C ILE A 165 -3.03 -11.27 7.08
N LEU A 166 -3.68 -12.32 7.59
CA LEU A 166 -3.38 -13.69 7.18
C LEU A 166 -3.80 -13.96 5.74
N GLU A 167 -4.92 -13.38 5.30
CA GLU A 167 -5.36 -13.45 3.91
C GLU A 167 -4.35 -12.80 2.96
N ALA A 168 -3.76 -11.66 3.34
CA ALA A 168 -2.74 -10.99 2.56
C ALA A 168 -1.49 -11.88 2.35
N PHE A 169 -1.00 -12.54 3.38
CA PHE A 169 0.11 -13.50 3.24
C PHE A 169 -0.27 -14.69 2.37
N SER A 170 -1.48 -15.21 2.51
CA SER A 170 -1.98 -16.31 1.68
C SER A 170 -2.11 -15.93 0.20
N MET A 171 -2.53 -14.68 -0.08
CA MET A 171 -2.62 -14.16 -1.46
C MET A 171 -1.24 -13.89 -2.06
N ALA A 172 -0.33 -13.32 -1.28
CA ALA A 172 1.05 -13.08 -1.72
C ALA A 172 1.83 -14.38 -1.94
N GLY A 173 1.47 -15.45 -1.23
CA GLY A 173 2.17 -16.73 -1.28
C GLY A 173 3.57 -16.71 -0.65
N GLU A 174 3.97 -15.61 -0.02
CA GLU A 174 5.29 -15.38 0.55
C GLU A 174 5.21 -14.82 1.97
N SER A 175 6.21 -15.17 2.81
CA SER A 175 6.31 -14.67 4.18
C SER A 175 6.84 -13.23 4.26
N ASN A 176 7.45 -12.72 3.20
CA ASN A 176 7.98 -11.36 3.12
C ASN A 176 7.00 -10.49 2.34
N LEU A 177 6.25 -9.65 3.04
CA LEU A 177 5.19 -8.82 2.49
C LEU A 177 5.29 -7.41 3.05
N VAL A 178 5.20 -6.42 2.18
CA VAL A 178 5.11 -5.01 2.58
C VAL A 178 3.65 -4.65 2.81
N PHE A 179 3.32 -4.23 4.02
CA PHE A 179 2.01 -3.66 4.34
C PHE A 179 2.06 -2.14 4.20
N ILE A 180 1.22 -1.59 3.34
CA ILE A 180 1.00 -0.15 3.19
C ILE A 180 -0.27 0.19 3.96
N ILE A 181 -0.10 0.81 5.12
CA ILE A 181 -1.22 1.15 6.01
C ILE A 181 -1.62 2.60 5.76
N ASN A 182 -2.80 2.79 5.19
CA ASN A 182 -3.36 4.10 4.89
C ASN A 182 -4.28 4.57 6.02
N GLU A 183 -4.35 5.89 6.21
CA GLU A 183 -5.30 6.57 7.10
C GLU A 183 -5.27 6.03 8.55
N LEU A 184 -4.05 5.78 9.06
CA LEU A 184 -3.85 5.27 10.42
C LEU A 184 -4.47 6.20 11.49
N ASP A 185 -4.50 7.50 11.24
CA ASP A 185 -5.13 8.52 12.09
C ASP A 185 -6.66 8.39 12.18
N LYS A 186 -7.28 7.77 11.17
CA LYS A 186 -8.73 7.51 11.14
C LYS A 186 -9.13 6.17 11.72
N ALA A 187 -8.18 5.37 12.19
CA ALA A 187 -8.48 4.16 12.93
C ALA A 187 -9.33 4.51 14.14
N ALA A 188 -10.64 4.41 14.00
CA ALA A 188 -11.59 4.84 15.00
C ALA A 188 -11.42 4.04 16.28
N ALA A 189 -11.47 4.72 17.42
CA ALA A 189 -11.71 4.06 18.69
C ALA A 189 -13.06 3.35 18.59
N GLY A 190 -13.02 2.03 18.34
CA GLY A 190 -14.20 1.22 18.13
C GLY A 190 -15.15 1.31 19.33
N LYS A 191 -16.40 1.54 19.08
CA LYS A 191 -17.42 1.46 20.12
C LYS A 191 -17.65 -0.03 20.44
N GLY A 192 -16.78 -0.61 21.28
CA GLY A 192 -17.08 -1.95 21.81
C GLY A 192 -15.86 -2.88 21.99
N ASN A 193 -15.25 -3.35 20.93
CA ASN A 193 -14.28 -4.46 21.00
C ASN A 193 -12.78 -4.06 20.96
N GLY A 194 -12.45 -2.81 21.21
CA GLY A 194 -11.07 -2.31 21.16
C GLY A 194 -10.79 -1.46 19.91
N ASN A 195 -9.59 -0.89 19.87
CA ASN A 195 -9.15 -0.05 18.77
C ASN A 195 -8.33 -0.88 17.77
N PRO A 196 -8.69 -0.94 16.47
CA PRO A 196 -7.90 -1.63 15.46
C PRO A 196 -6.44 -1.16 15.38
N ALA A 197 -6.15 0.12 15.70
CA ALA A 197 -4.78 0.62 15.75
C ALA A 197 -3.95 -0.05 16.87
N ASP A 198 -4.55 -0.34 18.03
CA ASP A 198 -3.86 -1.00 19.14
C ASP A 198 -3.50 -2.45 18.78
N VAL A 199 -4.35 -3.11 17.98
CA VAL A 199 -4.06 -4.46 17.46
C VAL A 199 -2.90 -4.43 16.48
N LEU A 200 -2.87 -3.46 15.54
CA LEU A 200 -1.73 -3.28 14.65
C LEU A 200 -0.45 -3.04 15.44
N LEU A 201 -0.52 -2.21 16.49
CA LEU A 201 0.60 -1.98 17.39
C LEU A 201 1.09 -3.25 18.06
N THR A 202 0.18 -4.05 18.59
CA THR A 202 0.50 -5.33 19.22
C THR A 202 1.13 -6.31 18.24
N LEU A 203 0.68 -6.31 16.98
CA LEU A 203 1.25 -7.15 15.92
C LEU A 203 2.66 -6.70 15.52
N LEU A 204 2.91 -5.40 15.56
CA LEU A 204 4.23 -4.82 15.26
C LEU A 204 5.19 -4.91 16.47
N ASP A 205 4.64 -5.01 17.68
CA ASP A 205 5.40 -4.98 18.93
C ASP A 205 5.22 -6.26 19.73
N ASN A 206 6.22 -7.12 19.69
CA ASN A 206 6.31 -8.25 20.63
C ASN A 206 6.64 -7.80 22.07
N GLN A 207 6.79 -6.50 22.36
CA GLN A 207 7.05 -5.93 23.68
C GLN A 207 6.23 -4.65 23.92
N ILE A 208 5.20 -4.80 24.70
CA ILE A 208 4.24 -3.76 25.08
C ILE A 208 4.90 -2.74 26.01
N SER A 209 5.40 -1.61 25.57
CA SER A 209 5.56 -0.42 26.43
C SER A 209 6.38 0.78 25.93
N ALA A 210 6.14 1.34 24.75
CA ALA A 210 6.71 2.65 24.43
C ALA A 210 5.81 3.43 23.44
N PRO A 211 5.86 4.77 23.45
CA PRO A 211 5.04 5.58 22.53
C PRO A 211 5.29 5.20 21.08
N LEU A 212 4.24 5.05 20.32
CA LEU A 212 4.23 4.61 18.92
C LEU A 212 5.25 5.34 18.05
N MET A 213 5.29 6.65 18.18
CA MET A 213 6.11 7.53 17.33
C MET A 213 7.61 7.30 17.47
N SER A 214 8.11 6.84 18.62
CA SER A 214 9.54 6.64 18.83
C SER A 214 10.13 5.43 18.10
N ARG A 215 9.27 4.59 17.53
CA ARG A 215 9.65 3.31 16.93
C ARG A 215 9.61 3.30 15.42
N PHE A 216 8.94 4.28 14.80
CA PHE A 216 8.93 4.47 13.36
C PHE A 216 10.07 5.40 12.91
N ALA A 217 10.61 5.14 11.74
CA ALA A 217 11.37 6.16 11.02
C ALA A 217 10.38 7.17 10.42
N VAL A 218 10.17 8.29 11.13
CA VAL A 218 9.23 9.32 10.71
C VAL A 218 9.82 10.13 9.56
N ILE A 219 9.08 10.24 8.47
CA ILE A 219 9.41 11.05 7.31
C ILE A 219 8.30 12.08 7.11
N GLU A 220 8.61 13.33 7.34
CA GLU A 220 7.69 14.44 7.07
C GLU A 220 7.67 14.76 5.59
N ILE A 221 6.48 14.77 5.01
CA ILE A 221 6.22 15.10 3.61
C ILE A 221 5.69 16.53 3.56
N PRO A 222 6.47 17.48 3.03
CA PRO A 222 6.01 18.85 2.87
C PRO A 222 4.91 18.95 1.82
N ASP A 223 4.18 20.05 1.82
CA ASP A 223 3.31 20.39 0.71
C ASP A 223 4.12 20.94 -0.46
N TYR A 224 3.51 20.93 -1.64
CA TYR A 224 4.12 21.46 -2.86
C TYR A 224 3.99 22.98 -2.94
N THR A 225 5.05 23.63 -3.40
CA THR A 225 4.98 25.05 -3.75
C THR A 225 4.14 25.27 -5.03
N PRO A 226 3.62 26.48 -5.27
CA PRO A 226 2.88 26.78 -6.50
C PRO A 226 3.69 26.46 -7.77
N GLU A 227 5.01 26.70 -7.76
CA GLU A 227 5.91 26.38 -8.87
C GLU A 227 6.02 24.87 -9.09
N GLU A 228 6.14 24.10 -8.02
CA GLU A 228 6.15 22.63 -8.10
C GLU A 228 4.79 22.12 -8.58
N LYS A 229 3.66 22.66 -8.09
CA LYS A 229 2.31 22.35 -8.56
C LYS A 229 2.14 22.59 -10.06
N LYS A 230 2.70 23.71 -10.58
CA LYS A 230 2.69 24.04 -12.00
C LYS A 230 3.41 22.99 -12.84
N VAL A 231 4.61 22.56 -12.42
CA VAL A 231 5.37 21.50 -13.09
C VAL A 231 4.66 20.15 -12.99
N ILE A 232 4.11 19.81 -11.83
CA ILE A 232 3.41 18.55 -11.62
C ILE A 232 2.15 18.50 -12.49
N PHE A 233 1.37 19.59 -12.55
CA PHE A 233 0.20 19.65 -13.40
C PHE A 233 0.54 19.43 -14.88
N SER A 234 1.51 20.21 -15.42
CA SER A 234 1.83 20.18 -16.85
C SER A 234 2.55 18.91 -17.29
N LYS A 235 3.44 18.37 -16.48
CA LYS A 235 4.29 17.23 -16.88
C LYS A 235 3.77 15.87 -16.45
N PHE A 236 2.89 15.80 -15.44
CA PHE A 236 2.44 14.53 -14.88
C PHE A 236 0.91 14.40 -14.84
N ALA A 237 0.18 15.35 -14.22
CA ALA A 237 -1.25 15.23 -14.03
C ALA A 237 -2.01 15.30 -15.37
N LEU A 238 -1.81 16.36 -16.13
CA LEU A 238 -2.50 16.57 -17.41
C LEU A 238 -2.18 15.45 -18.43
N PRO A 239 -0.92 15.10 -18.72
CA PRO A 239 -0.63 14.01 -19.67
C PRO A 239 -1.21 12.66 -19.24
N LYS A 240 -1.21 12.35 -17.95
CA LYS A 240 -1.82 11.14 -17.40
C LYS A 240 -3.34 11.10 -17.65
N VAL A 241 -4.01 12.24 -17.45
CA VAL A 241 -5.46 12.36 -17.66
C VAL A 241 -5.79 12.28 -19.14
N LEU A 242 -5.08 13.00 -20.01
CA LEU A 242 -5.28 12.97 -21.46
C LEU A 242 -5.16 11.54 -22.00
N LYS A 243 -4.09 10.84 -21.64
CA LYS A 243 -3.90 9.44 -22.03
C LYS A 243 -5.05 8.53 -21.59
N ARG A 244 -5.58 8.75 -20.37
CA ARG A 244 -6.71 7.97 -19.84
C ARG A 244 -8.00 8.25 -20.60
N MET A 245 -8.19 9.48 -21.10
CA MET A 245 -9.36 9.90 -21.86
C MET A 245 -9.22 9.67 -23.36
N GLY A 246 -8.07 9.18 -23.82
CA GLY A 246 -7.83 8.93 -25.25
C GLY A 246 -7.55 10.20 -26.05
N LEU A 247 -7.09 11.26 -25.39
CA LEU A 247 -6.68 12.52 -26.02
C LEU A 247 -5.16 12.56 -26.21
N GLU A 248 -4.73 13.10 -27.34
CA GLU A 248 -3.33 13.44 -27.57
C GLU A 248 -2.98 14.79 -26.93
N GLN A 249 -1.68 15.04 -26.70
CA GLN A 249 -1.23 16.25 -26.01
C GLN A 249 -1.49 17.54 -26.78
N ASP A 250 -1.54 17.47 -28.10
CA ASP A 250 -1.82 18.58 -28.98
C ASP A 250 -3.33 18.90 -29.16
N GLU A 251 -4.19 17.99 -28.72
CA GLU A 251 -5.64 18.19 -28.75
C GLU A 251 -6.16 19.03 -27.58
N CYS A 252 -5.44 19.04 -26.44
CA CYS A 252 -5.83 19.80 -25.24
C CYS A 252 -4.63 20.58 -24.70
N ILE A 253 -4.60 21.88 -24.97
CA ILE A 253 -3.48 22.76 -24.64
C ILE A 253 -3.84 23.68 -23.49
N ILE A 254 -3.09 23.57 -22.38
CA ILE A 254 -3.25 24.40 -21.18
C ILE A 254 -1.84 24.93 -20.81
N GLU A 255 -1.53 26.12 -21.27
CA GLU A 255 -0.22 26.76 -21.13
C GLU A 255 -0.33 28.23 -20.73
N GLY A 256 0.78 28.84 -20.32
CA GLY A 256 0.86 30.27 -20.02
C GLY A 256 -0.16 30.70 -18.96
N GLU A 257 -0.94 31.74 -19.26
CA GLU A 257 -1.94 32.32 -18.35
C GLU A 257 -3.07 31.35 -17.96
N ALA A 258 -3.42 30.41 -18.85
CA ALA A 258 -4.40 29.38 -18.53
C ALA A 258 -3.88 28.43 -17.45
N LEU A 259 -2.64 28.00 -17.54
CA LEU A 259 -1.98 27.20 -16.53
C LEU A 259 -1.84 27.96 -15.21
N ASP A 260 -1.47 29.24 -15.27
CA ASP A 260 -1.37 30.09 -14.10
C ASP A 260 -2.74 30.22 -13.39
N ALA A 261 -3.83 30.36 -14.15
CA ALA A 261 -5.19 30.42 -13.59
C ALA A 261 -5.59 29.11 -12.87
N VAL A 262 -5.20 27.93 -13.42
CA VAL A 262 -5.40 26.63 -12.73
C VAL A 262 -4.64 26.63 -11.39
N ILE A 263 -3.37 27.01 -11.39
CA ILE A 263 -2.55 26.96 -10.17
C ILE A 263 -3.03 27.99 -9.13
N GLU A 264 -3.42 29.20 -9.56
CA GLU A 264 -3.95 30.23 -8.68
C GLU A 264 -5.23 29.78 -7.97
N ARG A 265 -6.13 29.09 -8.70
CA ARG A 265 -7.39 28.58 -8.14
C ARG A 265 -7.18 27.59 -6.99
N TYR A 266 -6.11 26.79 -7.06
CA TYR A 266 -5.77 25.74 -6.08
C TYR A 266 -4.48 26.04 -5.31
N ALA A 267 -4.06 27.31 -5.21
CA ALA A 267 -2.85 27.71 -4.50
C ALA A 267 -2.90 27.32 -3.01
N ASP A 268 -4.06 27.52 -2.39
CA ASP A 268 -4.29 27.30 -0.96
C ASP A 268 -4.72 25.86 -0.61
N THR A 269 -4.94 24.99 -1.60
CA THR A 269 -5.29 23.60 -1.35
C THR A 269 -4.03 22.76 -1.16
N SER A 270 -4.09 21.80 -0.24
CA SER A 270 -2.95 20.90 0.01
C SER A 270 -2.84 19.81 -1.03
N GLY A 271 -1.61 19.52 -1.46
CA GLY A 271 -1.29 18.45 -2.39
C GLY A 271 -1.70 18.73 -3.83
N ILE A 272 -1.92 17.68 -4.60
CA ILE A 272 -2.20 17.75 -6.05
C ILE A 272 -3.54 17.11 -6.46
N ARG A 273 -4.35 16.63 -5.50
CA ARG A 273 -5.61 15.93 -5.81
C ARG A 273 -6.58 16.82 -6.58
N ASP A 274 -6.73 18.07 -6.13
CA ASP A 274 -7.63 19.03 -6.77
C ASP A 274 -7.12 19.43 -8.16
N LEU A 275 -5.80 19.46 -8.35
CA LEU A 275 -5.19 19.70 -9.66
C LEU A 275 -5.44 18.53 -10.63
N GLU A 276 -5.43 17.27 -10.16
CA GLU A 276 -5.81 16.13 -10.98
C GLU A 276 -7.29 16.19 -11.39
N GLN A 277 -8.18 16.61 -10.47
CA GLN A 277 -9.60 16.83 -10.79
C GLN A 277 -9.80 17.98 -11.79
N ALA A 278 -9.05 19.07 -11.63
CA ALA A 278 -9.08 20.18 -12.58
C ALA A 278 -8.63 19.71 -13.98
N ALA A 279 -7.57 18.92 -14.07
CA ALA A 279 -7.12 18.32 -15.33
C ALA A 279 -8.21 17.45 -15.95
N GLU A 280 -8.95 16.66 -15.15
CA GLU A 280 -10.07 15.84 -15.61
C GLU A 280 -11.21 16.69 -16.19
N HIS A 281 -11.61 17.77 -15.52
CA HIS A 281 -12.66 18.68 -15.97
C HIS A 281 -12.29 19.37 -17.28
N LEU A 282 -11.07 19.89 -17.38
CA LEU A 282 -10.60 20.57 -18.59
C LEU A 282 -10.45 19.60 -19.76
N ALA A 283 -9.89 18.41 -19.52
CA ALA A 283 -9.78 17.38 -20.56
C ALA A 283 -11.16 16.88 -21.05
N ALA A 284 -12.12 16.72 -20.13
CA ALA A 284 -13.49 16.35 -20.50
C ALA A 284 -14.17 17.42 -21.37
N ASN A 285 -13.95 18.71 -21.07
CA ASN A 285 -14.44 19.81 -21.89
C ASN A 285 -13.77 19.81 -23.27
N ALA A 286 -12.46 19.57 -23.33
CA ALA A 286 -11.76 19.46 -24.61
C ALA A 286 -12.30 18.31 -25.43
N LEU A 287 -12.48 17.13 -24.85
CA LEU A 287 -13.03 15.95 -25.52
C LEU A 287 -14.44 16.24 -26.05
N TYR A 288 -15.32 16.88 -25.26
CA TYR A 288 -16.65 17.27 -25.69
C TYR A 288 -16.61 18.17 -26.95
N ARG A 289 -15.75 19.20 -26.93
CA ARG A 289 -15.64 20.13 -28.06
C ARG A 289 -15.08 19.46 -29.32
N ILE A 290 -14.16 18.54 -29.16
CA ILE A 290 -13.60 17.78 -30.29
C ILE A 290 -14.66 16.88 -30.91
N GLU A 291 -15.41 16.14 -30.09
CA GLU A 291 -16.40 15.18 -30.59
C GLU A 291 -17.72 15.84 -31.08
N VAL A 292 -18.17 16.88 -30.41
CA VAL A 292 -19.48 17.51 -30.68
C VAL A 292 -19.34 18.73 -31.57
N ASP A 293 -18.38 19.61 -31.32
CA ASP A 293 -18.19 20.84 -32.08
C ASP A 293 -17.22 20.63 -33.25
N HIS A 294 -16.64 19.43 -33.40
CA HIS A 294 -15.75 19.02 -34.48
C HIS A 294 -14.49 19.92 -34.60
N VAL A 295 -14.01 20.47 -33.49
CA VAL A 295 -12.72 21.19 -33.46
C VAL A 295 -11.58 20.20 -33.45
N LYS A 296 -10.42 20.57 -33.99
CA LYS A 296 -9.26 19.68 -34.02
C LYS A 296 -8.44 19.71 -32.70
N GLN A 297 -8.51 20.85 -32.04
CA GLN A 297 -7.78 21.07 -30.77
C GLN A 297 -8.50 22.13 -29.94
N VAL A 298 -8.30 22.12 -28.64
CA VAL A 298 -8.79 23.12 -27.70
C VAL A 298 -7.60 23.77 -26.99
N VAL A 299 -7.45 25.08 -27.21
CA VAL A 299 -6.47 25.90 -26.49
C VAL A 299 -7.23 26.67 -25.42
N PHE A 300 -6.97 26.39 -24.17
CA PHE A 300 -7.64 27.05 -23.05
C PHE A 300 -7.07 28.43 -22.80
N THR A 301 -7.95 29.41 -22.57
CA THR A 301 -7.60 30.75 -22.07
C THR A 301 -7.80 30.80 -20.56
N SER A 302 -7.25 31.82 -19.91
CA SER A 302 -7.44 32.06 -18.47
C SER A 302 -8.93 32.23 -18.13
N GLU A 303 -9.73 32.89 -18.98
CA GLU A 303 -11.16 33.07 -18.76
C GLU A 303 -11.90 31.72 -18.83
N MET A 304 -11.62 30.91 -19.84
CA MET A 304 -12.20 29.57 -19.97
C MET A 304 -11.92 28.70 -18.76
N VAL A 305 -10.70 28.74 -18.25
CA VAL A 305 -10.30 27.98 -17.05
C VAL A 305 -11.08 28.48 -15.82
N LYS A 306 -11.19 29.78 -15.64
CA LYS A 306 -11.94 30.36 -14.52
C LYS A 306 -13.43 30.00 -14.56
N GLU A 307 -14.05 30.07 -15.73
CA GLU A 307 -15.45 29.68 -15.94
C GLU A 307 -15.72 28.20 -15.67
N LEU A 308 -14.81 27.32 -16.11
CA LEU A 308 -14.99 25.87 -15.97
C LEU A 308 -14.65 25.32 -14.59
N LEU A 309 -13.81 26.01 -13.82
CA LEU A 309 -13.38 25.58 -12.51
C LEU A 309 -14.03 26.40 -11.36
N GLU A 310 -15.02 27.27 -11.65
CA GLU A 310 -15.85 27.88 -10.62
C GLU A 310 -16.63 26.83 -9.84
#